data_ae72a1d049699635a0f1ee2821759627
#
_entry.id   ae72a1d049699635a0f1ee2821759627
#
_cell.length_a   1.000
_cell.length_b   1.000
_cell.length_c   1.000
_cell.angle_alpha   90.00
_cell.angle_beta   90.00
_cell.angle_gamma   90.00
#
_symmetry.space_group_name_H-M   'P 1'
#
loop_
_entity.id
_entity.type
_entity.pdbx_description
1 polymer ?
#
loop_
_entity_poly.entity_id
_entity_poly.type
_entity_poly.pdbx_seq_one_letter_code
_entity_poly.pdbx_strand_id
1 'polypeptide(L)'
;MLDAAPPIWASRTRTIFAGLFGVVLAALAGVPAAKAAELSSAVAYLYSSVSIYPPSASAMTVCYGFVCRRREILDFSAGDRNALTQIMAAGRASAAAERAAVQKAVVWFDRRMGPILGTNKRVAKADFRYFDDKHNFDCWDTTRNTTSLLLVLQEWGLLKHHAVGDPKYRGNTLVLQTPHNTAVLVDRVTKAEWVVDLWPRGYLQPPDVMPVEKWVKED
;
A
#
# COMPACT_ATOMS: atom_id res chain seq x y z
N MET A 1 -45.20 -71.06 -50.77
CA MET A 1 -44.59 -72.19 -50.08
C MET A 1 -43.82 -71.54 -48.98
N LEU A 2 -44.40 -71.54 -47.76
CA LEU A 2 -44.02 -72.29 -46.57
C LEU A 2 -42.67 -71.77 -46.00
N ASP A 3 -42.49 -71.40 -44.78
CA ASP A 3 -43.07 -71.78 -43.56
C ASP A 3 -42.81 -70.76 -42.48
N ALA A 4 -43.75 -70.70 -41.55
CA ALA A 4 -43.64 -69.89 -40.31
C ALA A 4 -42.96 -70.68 -39.21
N ALA A 5 -42.19 -70.07 -38.38
CA ALA A 5 -41.77 -70.63 -37.10
C ALA A 5 -42.01 -69.58 -35.97
N PRO A 6 -42.43 -70.03 -34.78
CA PRO A 6 -43.04 -69.18 -33.75
C PRO A 6 -42.02 -68.54 -32.78
N PRO A 7 -42.46 -67.56 -31.94
CA PRO A 7 -41.58 -66.76 -31.08
C PRO A 7 -41.32 -67.47 -29.74
N ILE A 8 -40.10 -67.45 -29.29
CA ILE A 8 -39.69 -67.89 -27.97
C ILE A 8 -39.68 -66.67 -27.00
N TRP A 9 -40.54 -66.71 -26.02
CA TRP A 9 -40.56 -65.78 -24.89
C TRP A 9 -39.39 -66.04 -23.96
N ALA A 10 -38.44 -65.15 -23.87
CA ALA A 10 -37.38 -65.13 -22.88
C ALA A 10 -37.66 -64.04 -21.84
N SER A 11 -38.07 -64.42 -20.70
CA SER A 11 -38.17 -63.62 -19.48
C SER A 11 -36.82 -63.01 -19.16
N ARG A 12 -36.71 -61.65 -19.19
CA ARG A 12 -35.55 -60.95 -18.62
C ARG A 12 -35.96 -60.30 -17.33
N THR A 13 -35.45 -60.87 -16.24
CA THR A 13 -35.42 -60.31 -14.90
C THR A 13 -34.78 -58.91 -14.93
N ARG A 14 -35.52 -57.87 -14.56
CA ARG A 14 -34.96 -56.53 -14.34
C ARG A 14 -34.31 -56.47 -12.97
N THR A 15 -33.01 -56.46 -12.94
CA THR A 15 -32.24 -56.10 -11.77
C THR A 15 -32.27 -54.59 -11.57
N ILE A 16 -32.94 -54.14 -10.50
CA ILE A 16 -33.03 -52.71 -10.13
C ILE A 16 -31.71 -52.42 -9.40
N PHE A 17 -30.79 -51.70 -10.06
CA PHE A 17 -29.65 -51.06 -9.38
C PHE A 17 -30.15 -49.81 -8.69
N ALA A 18 -30.28 -49.87 -7.37
CA ALA A 18 -30.44 -48.70 -6.53
C ALA A 18 -29.11 -47.96 -6.47
N GLY A 19 -28.96 -46.92 -7.30
CA GLY A 19 -27.83 -45.99 -7.24
C GLY A 19 -27.96 -45.10 -6.04
N LEU A 20 -27.10 -45.29 -5.04
CA LEU A 20 -26.89 -44.31 -3.98
C LEU A 20 -26.28 -43.04 -4.58
N PHE A 21 -27.09 -42.00 -4.74
CA PHE A 21 -26.59 -40.64 -4.98
C PHE A 21 -26.00 -40.12 -3.66
N GLY A 22 -24.72 -40.23 -3.48
CA GLY A 22 -23.97 -39.54 -2.43
C GLY A 22 -23.94 -38.06 -2.74
N VAL A 23 -24.73 -37.25 -2.05
CA VAL A 23 -24.61 -35.79 -2.06
C VAL A 23 -23.33 -35.40 -1.32
N VAL A 24 -22.28 -35.09 -2.05
CA VAL A 24 -21.07 -34.47 -1.50
C VAL A 24 -21.42 -33.00 -1.23
N LEU A 25 -21.78 -32.67 0.01
CA LEU A 25 -21.82 -31.28 0.47
C LEU A 25 -20.37 -30.77 0.52
N ALA A 26 -19.92 -30.09 -0.52
CA ALA A 26 -18.72 -29.30 -0.46
C ALA A 26 -18.97 -28.12 0.50
N ALA A 27 -18.43 -28.22 1.70
CA ALA A 27 -18.38 -27.10 2.64
C ALA A 27 -17.50 -26.01 1.97
N LEU A 28 -18.13 -24.98 1.42
CA LEU A 28 -17.49 -23.72 1.06
C LEU A 28 -16.98 -23.10 2.37
N ALA A 29 -15.75 -23.44 2.77
CA ALA A 29 -15.05 -22.70 3.80
C ALA A 29 -14.93 -21.26 3.29
N GLY A 30 -15.78 -20.39 3.79
CA GLY A 30 -15.72 -18.95 3.51
C GLY A 30 -14.33 -18.46 3.90
N VAL A 31 -13.54 -18.03 2.91
CA VAL A 31 -12.28 -17.32 3.18
C VAL A 31 -12.68 -16.08 4.00
N PRO A 32 -12.18 -15.94 5.25
CA PRO A 32 -12.49 -14.75 6.02
C PRO A 32 -12.03 -13.54 5.22
N ALA A 33 -12.95 -12.64 4.89
CA ALA A 33 -12.62 -11.35 4.31
C ALA A 33 -11.61 -10.69 5.25
N ALA A 34 -10.41 -10.43 4.76
CA ALA A 34 -9.41 -9.71 5.52
C ALA A 34 -10.02 -8.36 5.91
N LYS A 35 -10.32 -8.20 7.21
CA LYS A 35 -10.84 -6.94 7.74
C LYS A 35 -9.75 -5.90 7.48
N ALA A 36 -10.04 -4.89 6.67
CA ALA A 36 -9.14 -3.76 6.48
C ALA A 36 -8.72 -3.27 7.87
N ALA A 37 -7.42 -3.17 8.12
CA ALA A 37 -6.94 -2.69 9.40
C ALA A 37 -7.51 -1.29 9.64
N GLU A 38 -8.19 -1.10 10.76
CA GLU A 38 -8.74 0.19 11.14
C GLU A 38 -7.58 1.19 11.27
N LEU A 39 -7.68 2.32 10.57
CA LEU A 39 -6.68 3.37 10.63
C LEU A 39 -6.72 4.02 12.01
N SER A 40 -5.56 4.34 12.56
CA SER A 40 -5.51 5.20 13.76
C SER A 40 -6.12 6.58 13.45
N SER A 41 -6.56 7.29 14.48
CA SER A 41 -7.11 8.64 14.33
C SER A 41 -6.12 9.61 13.68
N ALA A 42 -4.82 9.48 13.99
CA ALA A 42 -3.77 10.32 13.43
C ALA A 42 -3.57 10.05 11.92
N VAL A 43 -3.56 8.79 11.51
CA VAL A 43 -3.48 8.41 10.09
C VAL A 43 -4.76 8.82 9.35
N ALA A 44 -5.94 8.60 9.93
CA ALA A 44 -7.21 9.02 9.34
C ALA A 44 -7.28 10.54 9.13
N TYR A 45 -6.71 11.33 10.04
CA TYR A 45 -6.65 12.78 9.94
C TYR A 45 -5.82 13.26 8.73
N LEU A 46 -4.78 12.54 8.31
CA LEU A 46 -4.02 12.88 7.10
C LEU A 46 -4.94 13.03 5.88
N TYR A 47 -5.97 12.22 5.80
CA TYR A 47 -6.90 12.18 4.65
C TYR A 47 -8.09 13.12 4.86
N SER A 48 -8.73 13.06 6.02
CA SER A 48 -9.92 13.87 6.32
C SER A 48 -9.63 15.36 6.34
N SER A 49 -8.44 15.78 6.80
CA SER A 49 -8.02 17.19 6.85
C SER A 49 -7.95 17.88 5.48
N VAL A 50 -7.87 17.13 4.41
CA VAL A 50 -7.87 17.63 3.03
C VAL A 50 -8.98 17.02 2.18
N SER A 51 -9.99 16.37 2.80
CA SER A 51 -11.15 15.79 2.14
C SER A 51 -10.80 14.85 0.98
N ILE A 52 -9.89 13.90 1.24
CA ILE A 52 -9.59 12.78 0.35
C ILE A 52 -9.85 11.45 1.06
N TYR A 53 -9.97 10.37 0.29
CA TYR A 53 -10.11 9.03 0.84
C TYR A 53 -8.75 8.42 1.18
N PRO A 54 -8.68 7.57 2.22
CA PRO A 54 -7.53 6.70 2.45
C PRO A 54 -7.25 5.83 1.21
N PRO A 55 -6.00 5.38 1.02
CA PRO A 55 -5.66 4.50 -0.10
C PRO A 55 -6.35 3.14 0.03
N SER A 56 -6.50 2.47 -1.10
CA SER A 56 -6.95 1.08 -1.20
C SER A 56 -5.89 0.22 -1.89
N ALA A 57 -6.11 -1.10 -1.93
CA ALA A 57 -5.25 -2.01 -2.68
C ALA A 57 -5.16 -1.70 -4.19
N SER A 58 -6.07 -0.92 -4.74
CA SER A 58 -6.13 -0.60 -6.17
C SER A 58 -5.70 0.82 -6.51
N ALA A 59 -5.78 1.77 -5.56
CA ALA A 59 -5.52 3.18 -5.88
C ALA A 59 -5.14 4.00 -4.65
N MET A 60 -4.44 5.11 -4.89
CA MET A 60 -4.20 6.15 -3.90
C MET A 60 -4.31 7.55 -4.52
N THR A 61 -4.77 8.52 -3.72
CA THR A 61 -4.67 9.94 -4.09
C THR A 61 -3.27 10.43 -3.80
N VAL A 62 -2.63 11.01 -4.82
CA VAL A 62 -1.33 11.68 -4.72
C VAL A 62 -1.54 13.17 -4.55
N CYS A 63 -1.06 13.72 -3.43
CA CYS A 63 -1.11 15.14 -3.10
C CYS A 63 0.14 15.85 -3.62
N TYR A 64 -0.02 17.07 -4.19
CA TYR A 64 1.10 17.91 -4.59
C TYR A 64 0.70 19.39 -4.65
N GLY A 65 1.68 20.28 -4.80
CA GLY A 65 1.47 21.71 -4.91
C GLY A 65 1.06 22.36 -3.58
N PHE A 66 1.58 21.85 -2.48
CA PHE A 66 1.37 22.29 -1.10
C PHE A 66 -0.04 22.05 -0.55
N VAL A 67 -0.11 21.50 0.64
CA VAL A 67 -1.35 21.22 1.40
C VAL A 67 -2.40 20.48 0.56
N CYS A 68 -1.93 19.58 -0.33
CA CYS A 68 -2.82 18.81 -1.21
C CYS A 68 -3.76 19.66 -2.08
N ARG A 69 -3.33 20.86 -2.49
CA ARG A 69 -4.12 21.74 -3.39
C ARG A 69 -4.33 21.10 -4.76
N ARG A 70 -3.42 20.24 -5.17
CA ARG A 70 -3.50 19.46 -6.40
C ARG A 70 -3.48 17.99 -6.10
N ARG A 71 -4.18 17.24 -6.90
CA ARG A 71 -4.40 15.80 -6.68
C ARG A 71 -4.34 15.07 -8.00
N GLU A 72 -3.78 13.87 -7.96
CA GLU A 72 -3.81 12.90 -9.05
C GLU A 72 -4.13 11.52 -8.46
N ILE A 73 -4.76 10.67 -9.23
CA ILE A 73 -5.01 9.30 -8.81
C ILE A 73 -3.94 8.40 -9.39
N LEU A 74 -3.25 7.68 -8.53
CA LEU A 74 -2.42 6.55 -8.94
C LEU A 74 -3.25 5.29 -8.83
N ASP A 75 -3.75 4.78 -9.96
CA ASP A 75 -4.30 3.45 -10.08
C ASP A 75 -3.16 2.44 -10.24
N PHE A 76 -3.14 1.43 -9.38
CA PHE A 76 -2.09 0.40 -9.39
C PHE A 76 -2.42 -0.68 -10.42
N SER A 77 -1.69 -0.67 -11.52
CA SER A 77 -1.73 -1.75 -12.52
C SER A 77 -1.09 -3.04 -11.97
N ALA A 78 -1.32 -4.17 -12.65
CA ALA A 78 -0.61 -5.41 -12.36
C ALA A 78 0.92 -5.26 -12.47
N GLY A 79 1.38 -4.44 -13.42
CA GLY A 79 2.80 -4.10 -13.58
C GLY A 79 3.37 -3.34 -12.38
N ASP A 80 2.63 -2.34 -11.87
CA ASP A 80 3.02 -1.58 -10.68
C ASP A 80 3.12 -2.49 -9.45
N ARG A 81 2.13 -3.38 -9.26
CA ARG A 81 2.12 -4.35 -8.17
C ARG A 81 3.29 -5.33 -8.27
N ASN A 82 3.58 -5.83 -9.46
CA ASN A 82 4.73 -6.73 -9.69
C ASN A 82 6.06 -6.02 -9.39
N ALA A 83 6.25 -4.80 -9.85
CA ALA A 83 7.45 -4.01 -9.60
C ALA A 83 7.68 -3.79 -8.09
N LEU A 84 6.64 -3.35 -7.36
CA LEU A 84 6.72 -3.15 -5.92
C LEU A 84 6.92 -4.47 -5.17
N THR A 85 6.31 -5.56 -5.61
CA THR A 85 6.53 -6.90 -5.03
C THR A 85 7.98 -7.33 -5.18
N GLN A 86 8.60 -7.13 -6.34
CA GLN A 86 10.01 -7.43 -6.57
C GLN A 86 10.94 -6.57 -5.70
N ILE A 87 10.65 -5.26 -5.60
CA ILE A 87 11.42 -4.35 -4.74
C ILE A 87 11.34 -4.82 -3.28
N MET A 88 10.14 -5.12 -2.78
CA MET A 88 9.92 -5.50 -1.39
C MET A 88 10.40 -6.93 -1.07
N ALA A 89 10.58 -7.80 -2.08
CA ALA A 89 11.11 -9.14 -1.87
C ALA A 89 12.49 -9.14 -1.20
N ALA A 90 13.35 -8.16 -1.54
CA ALA A 90 14.65 -7.99 -0.91
C ALA A 90 14.55 -7.61 0.59
N GLY A 91 13.41 -7.07 1.02
CA GLY A 91 13.15 -6.67 2.40
C GLY A 91 12.79 -7.83 3.35
N ARG A 92 12.49 -9.02 2.82
CA ARG A 92 11.98 -10.14 3.62
C ARG A 92 12.99 -10.70 4.64
N ALA A 93 14.27 -10.45 4.44
CA ALA A 93 15.33 -11.04 5.24
C ALA A 93 15.41 -10.48 6.68
N SER A 94 15.09 -9.20 6.88
CA SER A 94 15.15 -8.55 8.19
C SER A 94 14.44 -7.20 8.18
N ALA A 95 14.15 -6.65 9.38
CA ALA A 95 13.60 -5.32 9.52
C ALA A 95 14.48 -4.22 8.86
N ALA A 96 15.80 -4.33 8.96
CA ALA A 96 16.72 -3.41 8.30
C ALA A 96 16.66 -3.52 6.77
N ALA A 97 16.59 -4.75 6.23
CA ALA A 97 16.45 -4.98 4.81
C ALA A 97 15.09 -4.46 4.29
N GLU A 98 14.02 -4.59 5.07
CA GLU A 98 12.70 -4.08 4.70
C GLU A 98 12.69 -2.54 4.64
N ARG A 99 13.34 -1.86 5.59
CA ARG A 99 13.50 -0.39 5.52
C ARG A 99 14.26 0.06 4.26
N ALA A 100 15.33 -0.66 3.88
CA ALA A 100 16.04 -0.39 2.64
C ALA A 100 15.18 -0.66 1.38
N ALA A 101 14.31 -1.68 1.42
CA ALA A 101 13.36 -1.94 0.34
C ALA A 101 12.29 -0.84 0.26
N VAL A 102 11.80 -0.34 1.38
CA VAL A 102 10.86 0.80 1.45
C VAL A 102 11.47 2.05 0.80
N GLN A 103 12.75 2.35 1.06
CA GLN A 103 13.43 3.47 0.38
C GLN A 103 13.35 3.33 -1.15
N LYS A 104 13.59 2.13 -1.67
CA LYS A 104 13.48 1.84 -3.11
C LYS A 104 12.04 1.94 -3.63
N ALA A 105 11.06 1.52 -2.82
CA ALA A 105 9.65 1.65 -3.18
C ALA A 105 9.22 3.13 -3.28
N VAL A 106 9.72 4.00 -2.41
CA VAL A 106 9.46 5.45 -2.50
C VAL A 106 10.16 6.06 -3.73
N VAL A 107 11.38 5.64 -4.07
CA VAL A 107 12.03 6.05 -5.33
C VAL A 107 11.26 5.55 -6.56
N TRP A 108 10.69 4.35 -6.49
CA TRP A 108 9.80 3.85 -7.55
C TRP A 108 8.56 4.75 -7.71
N PHE A 109 7.93 5.16 -6.60
CA PHE A 109 6.80 6.10 -6.61
C PHE A 109 7.18 7.41 -7.30
N ASP A 110 8.31 8.00 -6.96
CA ASP A 110 8.82 9.20 -7.61
C ASP A 110 8.97 9.02 -9.12
N ARG A 111 9.60 7.93 -9.54
CA ARG A 111 9.79 7.62 -10.96
C ARG A 111 8.46 7.45 -11.69
N ARG A 112 7.49 6.84 -11.03
CA ARG A 112 6.16 6.57 -11.59
C ARG A 112 5.32 7.84 -11.72
N MET A 113 5.35 8.71 -10.73
CA MET A 113 4.46 9.86 -10.63
C MET A 113 5.12 11.19 -11.02
N GLY A 114 6.42 11.34 -10.81
CA GLY A 114 7.13 12.61 -11.03
C GLY A 114 6.91 13.22 -12.41
N PRO A 115 7.02 12.47 -13.52
CA PRO A 115 6.76 13.01 -14.86
C PRO A 115 5.30 13.43 -15.07
N ILE A 116 4.34 12.72 -14.47
CA ILE A 116 2.89 13.01 -14.59
C ILE A 116 2.56 14.30 -13.84
N LEU A 117 3.09 14.46 -12.62
CA LEU A 117 2.83 15.61 -11.76
C LEU A 117 3.70 16.82 -12.12
N GLY A 118 4.80 16.62 -12.83
CA GLY A 118 5.86 17.61 -13.04
C GLY A 118 6.81 17.74 -11.84
N THR A 119 6.65 16.90 -10.79
CA THR A 119 7.46 16.94 -9.57
C THR A 119 8.86 16.35 -9.74
N ASN A 120 9.22 15.91 -10.94
CA ASN A 120 10.58 15.55 -11.32
C ASN A 120 11.54 16.77 -11.31
N LYS A 121 11.02 17.98 -11.15
CA LYS A 121 11.79 19.23 -10.99
C LYS A 121 11.73 19.78 -9.55
N ARG A 122 11.11 19.05 -8.62
CA ARG A 122 10.93 19.53 -7.24
C ARG A 122 12.27 19.82 -6.56
N VAL A 123 12.26 20.83 -5.70
CA VAL A 123 13.36 21.11 -4.80
C VAL A 123 13.19 20.38 -3.47
N ALA A 124 14.32 19.96 -2.89
CA ALA A 124 14.33 19.40 -1.54
C ALA A 124 13.97 20.49 -0.52
N LYS A 125 13.25 20.12 0.55
CA LYS A 125 12.82 21.02 1.62
C LYS A 125 12.05 22.24 1.08
N ALA A 126 11.18 22.05 0.07
CA ALA A 126 10.36 23.11 -0.45
C ALA A 126 9.49 23.72 0.66
N ASP A 127 9.71 24.99 0.95
CA ASP A 127 8.99 25.79 1.95
C ASP A 127 8.03 26.81 1.31
N PHE A 128 7.49 27.72 2.09
CA PHE A 128 6.52 28.72 1.63
C PHE A 128 6.97 29.57 0.44
N ARG A 129 8.27 29.69 0.16
CA ARG A 129 8.79 30.38 -1.03
C ARG A 129 8.36 29.69 -2.34
N TYR A 130 8.05 28.41 -2.27
CA TYR A 130 7.59 27.59 -3.39
C TYR A 130 6.10 27.31 -3.39
N PHE A 131 5.33 28.01 -2.54
CA PHE A 131 3.90 27.77 -2.35
C PHE A 131 3.10 27.83 -3.65
N ASP A 132 3.46 28.72 -4.57
CA ASP A 132 2.78 28.86 -5.87
C ASP A 132 3.37 27.96 -6.96
N ASP A 133 4.47 27.29 -6.69
CA ASP A 133 5.05 26.33 -7.62
C ASP A 133 4.41 24.95 -7.45
N LYS A 134 3.54 24.63 -8.41
CA LYS A 134 2.82 23.35 -8.45
C LYS A 134 3.71 22.11 -8.55
N HIS A 135 4.99 22.26 -8.86
CA HIS A 135 5.91 21.14 -9.07
C HIS A 135 6.54 20.64 -7.77
N ASN A 136 6.25 21.28 -6.65
CA ASN A 136 6.83 20.92 -5.36
C ASN A 136 5.83 20.21 -4.44
N PHE A 137 6.38 19.53 -3.46
CA PHE A 137 5.68 18.99 -2.30
C PHE A 137 6.05 19.79 -1.06
N ASP A 138 5.09 20.10 -0.22
CA ASP A 138 5.38 20.41 1.19
C ASP A 138 5.58 19.13 2.00
N CYS A 139 5.89 19.28 3.30
CA CYS A 139 6.07 18.13 4.19
C CYS A 139 4.76 17.35 4.39
N TRP A 140 3.60 18.01 4.31
CA TRP A 140 2.30 17.32 4.42
C TRP A 140 1.98 16.49 3.18
N ASP A 141 2.30 16.98 1.98
CA ASP A 141 2.14 16.22 0.75
C ASP A 141 3.00 14.96 0.77
N THR A 142 4.29 15.10 1.14
CA THR A 142 5.21 13.95 1.22
C THR A 142 4.79 12.96 2.29
N THR A 143 4.33 13.43 3.45
CA THR A 143 3.84 12.56 4.53
C THR A 143 2.61 11.76 4.08
N ARG A 144 1.61 12.42 3.46
CA ARG A 144 0.42 11.74 2.93
C ARG A 144 0.77 10.72 1.88
N ASN A 145 1.56 11.11 0.87
CA ASN A 145 1.92 10.23 -0.23
C ASN A 145 2.72 9.01 0.25
N THR A 146 3.70 9.23 1.13
CA THR A 146 4.51 8.14 1.69
C THR A 146 3.67 7.23 2.57
N THR A 147 2.86 7.79 3.48
CA THR A 147 1.94 6.98 4.31
C THR A 147 0.97 6.17 3.45
N SER A 148 0.41 6.78 2.39
CA SER A 148 -0.47 6.07 1.45
C SER A 148 0.23 4.90 0.78
N LEU A 149 1.44 5.09 0.25
CA LEU A 149 2.20 4.00 -0.34
C LEU A 149 2.49 2.88 0.67
N LEU A 150 2.89 3.24 1.90
CA LEU A 150 3.14 2.26 2.96
C LEU A 150 1.88 1.46 3.33
N LEU A 151 0.71 2.11 3.40
CA LEU A 151 -0.57 1.43 3.64
C LEU A 151 -0.91 0.45 2.51
N VAL A 152 -0.69 0.82 1.24
CA VAL A 152 -0.87 -0.08 0.10
C VAL A 152 0.07 -1.28 0.20
N LEU A 153 1.35 -1.06 0.51
CA LEU A 153 2.31 -2.14 0.70
C LEU A 153 1.91 -3.06 1.87
N GLN A 154 1.37 -2.49 2.95
CA GLN A 154 0.85 -3.25 4.09
C GLN A 154 -0.38 -4.08 3.71
N GLU A 155 -1.34 -3.51 2.99
CA GLU A 155 -2.54 -4.20 2.52
C GLU A 155 -2.20 -5.35 1.56
N TRP A 156 -1.20 -5.18 0.71
CA TRP A 156 -0.69 -6.26 -0.14
C TRP A 156 0.13 -7.31 0.63
N GLY A 157 0.34 -7.12 1.94
CA GLY A 157 1.13 -8.01 2.79
C GLY A 157 2.61 -8.00 2.44
N LEU A 158 3.14 -6.90 1.89
CA LEU A 158 4.54 -6.74 1.52
C LEU A 158 5.41 -6.21 2.67
N LEU A 159 4.81 -5.59 3.70
CA LEU A 159 5.48 -5.23 4.96
C LEU A 159 5.40 -6.42 5.92
N LYS A 160 6.53 -7.10 6.14
CA LYS A 160 6.64 -8.28 7.01
C LYS A 160 7.11 -7.94 8.42
N HIS A 161 8.09 -7.07 8.51
CA HIS A 161 8.73 -6.68 9.77
C HIS A 161 8.13 -5.42 10.39
N HIS A 162 7.48 -4.57 9.58
CA HIS A 162 6.89 -3.32 10.05
C HIS A 162 5.38 -3.26 9.83
N ALA A 163 4.75 -2.35 10.57
CA ALA A 163 3.43 -1.82 10.31
C ALA A 163 3.53 -0.31 10.04
N VAL A 164 2.52 0.26 9.41
CA VAL A 164 2.41 1.72 9.28
C VAL A 164 2.05 2.29 10.64
N GLY A 165 2.82 3.29 11.08
CA GLY A 165 2.62 3.99 12.34
C GLY A 165 1.98 5.37 12.15
N ASP A 166 1.74 6.03 13.27
CA ASP A 166 1.25 7.40 13.29
C ASP A 166 2.32 8.37 12.78
N PRO A 167 1.94 9.33 11.92
CA PRO A 167 2.88 10.34 11.46
C PRO A 167 3.47 11.10 12.64
N LYS A 168 4.74 11.44 12.54
CA LYS A 168 5.44 12.22 13.57
C LYS A 168 5.60 13.65 13.12
N TYR A 169 5.68 14.51 14.11
CA TYR A 169 5.82 15.95 13.96
C TYR A 169 7.00 16.44 14.82
N ARG A 170 7.78 17.37 14.28
CA ARG A 170 8.85 18.08 14.97
C ARG A 170 8.84 19.56 14.61
N GLY A 171 9.66 20.31 15.30
CA GLY A 171 9.84 21.75 15.10
C GLY A 171 8.87 22.59 15.92
N ASN A 172 9.33 23.79 16.20
CA ASN A 172 8.58 24.77 16.99
C ASN A 172 8.94 26.19 16.49
N THR A 173 7.98 26.86 15.88
CA THR A 173 8.17 28.21 15.34
C THR A 173 8.56 29.26 16.41
N LEU A 174 8.20 29.05 17.68
CA LEU A 174 8.58 29.94 18.77
C LEU A 174 10.08 29.96 19.05
N VAL A 175 10.77 28.88 18.69
CA VAL A 175 12.23 28.74 18.81
C VAL A 175 12.93 28.65 17.45
N LEU A 176 12.26 29.14 16.40
CA LEU A 176 12.75 29.21 15.02
C LEU A 176 13.07 27.83 14.38
N GLN A 177 12.53 26.75 14.94
CA GLN A 177 12.61 25.45 14.31
C GLN A 177 11.50 25.28 13.26
N THR A 178 11.86 24.85 12.06
CA THR A 178 10.90 24.63 10.99
C THR A 178 9.92 23.49 11.35
N PRO A 179 8.61 23.75 11.39
CA PRO A 179 7.61 22.71 11.56
C PRO A 179 7.73 21.68 10.43
N HIS A 180 7.82 20.40 10.81
CA HIS A 180 7.98 19.31 9.85
C HIS A 180 7.28 18.05 10.34
N ASN A 181 6.72 17.29 9.42
CA ASN A 181 6.08 16.00 9.66
C ASN A 181 6.57 14.95 8.67
N THR A 182 6.39 13.68 9.06
CA THR A 182 6.87 12.55 8.26
C THR A 182 6.04 11.29 8.50
N ALA A 183 6.07 10.38 7.52
CA ALA A 183 5.51 9.04 7.64
C ALA A 183 6.36 8.16 8.58
N VAL A 184 5.74 7.13 9.16
CA VAL A 184 6.37 6.26 10.16
C VAL A 184 6.12 4.78 9.86
N LEU A 185 7.15 3.98 10.09
CA LEU A 185 7.11 2.53 10.23
C LEU A 185 7.32 2.15 11.69
N VAL A 186 6.54 1.18 12.18
CA VAL A 186 6.69 0.59 13.53
C VAL A 186 7.18 -0.84 13.37
N ASP A 187 8.34 -1.14 13.93
CA ASP A 187 8.85 -2.51 13.98
C ASP A 187 7.88 -3.40 14.78
N ARG A 188 7.44 -4.51 14.17
CA ARG A 188 6.42 -5.38 14.78
C ARG A 188 6.90 -6.08 16.05
N VAL A 189 8.20 -6.33 16.16
CA VAL A 189 8.82 -7.06 17.28
C VAL A 189 9.25 -6.09 18.38
N THR A 190 10.11 -5.13 18.03
CA THR A 190 10.72 -4.21 19.00
C THR A 190 9.84 -3.03 19.36
N LYS A 191 8.79 -2.75 18.55
CA LYS A 191 7.95 -1.54 18.62
C LYS A 191 8.71 -0.23 18.38
N ALA A 192 9.96 -0.30 17.97
CA ALA A 192 10.73 0.89 17.59
C ALA A 192 10.08 1.58 16.37
N GLU A 193 10.02 2.90 16.44
CA GLU A 193 9.46 3.75 15.40
C GLU A 193 10.57 4.30 14.50
N TRP A 194 10.34 4.26 13.19
CA TRP A 194 11.27 4.69 12.16
C TRP A 194 10.57 5.66 11.22
N VAL A 195 11.12 6.85 11.03
CA VAL A 195 10.63 7.78 10.02
C VAL A 195 10.93 7.30 8.60
N VAL A 196 10.09 7.72 7.66
CA VAL A 196 10.31 7.60 6.23
C VAL A 196 10.09 8.98 5.62
N ASP A 197 11.14 9.80 5.66
CA ASP A 197 11.08 11.23 5.40
C ASP A 197 11.55 11.57 3.98
N LEU A 198 10.61 11.88 3.11
CA LEU A 198 10.89 12.22 1.70
C LEU A 198 11.10 13.73 1.48
N TRP A 199 10.57 14.61 2.35
CA TRP A 199 10.59 16.05 2.12
C TRP A 199 12.01 16.64 1.97
N PRO A 200 13.05 16.19 2.74
CA PRO A 200 14.41 16.72 2.57
C PRO A 200 15.12 16.21 1.32
N ARG A 201 14.45 15.41 0.47
CA ARG A 201 15.05 14.73 -0.67
C ARG A 201 14.53 15.24 -2.01
N GLY A 202 15.44 15.39 -2.95
CA GLY A 202 15.10 15.71 -4.34
C GLY A 202 14.51 14.51 -5.09
N TYR A 203 14.15 14.75 -6.33
CA TYR A 203 13.59 13.71 -7.20
C TYR A 203 14.53 12.50 -7.34
N LEU A 204 13.97 11.30 -7.24
CA LEU A 204 14.68 10.00 -7.27
C LEU A 204 15.72 9.79 -6.16
N GLN A 205 15.82 10.69 -5.21
CA GLN A 205 16.64 10.44 -4.03
C GLN A 205 15.85 9.59 -3.01
N PRO A 206 16.47 8.60 -2.37
CA PRO A 206 15.80 7.81 -1.36
C PRO A 206 15.41 8.66 -0.15
N PRO A 207 14.26 8.40 0.48
CA PRO A 207 13.86 9.08 1.71
C PRO A 207 14.85 8.79 2.85
N ASP A 208 14.92 9.68 3.82
CA ASP A 208 15.61 9.39 5.07
C ASP A 208 14.82 8.35 5.86
N VAL A 209 15.51 7.29 6.30
CA VAL A 209 14.93 6.29 7.19
C VAL A 209 15.82 6.14 8.41
N MET A 210 15.34 6.61 9.55
CA MET A 210 16.08 6.60 10.81
C MET A 210 15.14 6.48 12.01
N PRO A 211 15.64 6.12 13.22
CA PRO A 211 14.82 6.11 14.42
C PRO A 211 14.19 7.48 14.69
N VAL A 212 12.92 7.48 15.15
CA VAL A 212 12.20 8.72 15.49
C VAL A 212 12.97 9.54 16.52
N GLU A 213 13.58 8.90 17.54
CA GLU A 213 14.34 9.56 18.59
C GLU A 213 15.56 10.33 18.06
N LYS A 214 16.14 9.87 16.96
CA LYS A 214 17.19 10.60 16.25
C LYS A 214 16.59 11.75 15.44
N TRP A 215 15.55 11.45 14.65
CA TRP A 215 14.93 12.41 13.76
C TRP A 215 14.39 13.66 14.48
N VAL A 216 13.78 13.52 15.66
CA VAL A 216 13.23 14.66 16.42
C VAL A 216 14.32 15.62 16.91
N LYS A 217 15.58 15.21 16.90
CA LYS A 217 16.75 16.02 17.31
C LYS A 217 17.46 16.68 16.14
N GLU A 218 17.10 16.32 14.90
CA GLU A 218 17.66 16.95 13.71
C GLU A 218 16.90 18.25 13.42
N ASP A 219 17.63 19.32 13.11
CA ASP A 219 17.08 20.63 12.69
C ASP A 219 16.83 20.69 11.17
#